data_dda4e85b790bcca48d9be61519f0af01
#
_entry.id   dda4e85b790bcca48d9be61519f0af01
#
_cell.length_a   1.000
_cell.length_b   1.000
_cell.length_c   1.000
_cell.angle_alpha   90.00
_cell.angle_beta   90.00
_cell.angle_gamma   90.00
#
_symmetry.space_group_name_H-M   'P 1'
#
loop_
_entity.id
_entity.type
_entity.pdbx_description
1 polymer ?
#
loop_
_entity_poly.entity_id
_entity_poly.type
_entity_poly.pdbx_seq_one_letter_code
_entity_poly.pdbx_strand_id
1 'polypeptide(L)'
;MLYTPAVNPSHPDTSMPLIIFLHGHSLAGSDLNLVRRYGVIDAIEKGCYVPAMVLAPQCPQGTSWSPERVLKVLDWVQAHYAVDSNRVYVVGMSLGGYGTMDFVGTYPERVTAAAAICGGGNKKLACNLSQVPLWVMHGTADRAVPISESIKMVEAMAACGDTSRLIFTKYPGFDHGDLARVFYTENLYLWLLSHDKCDTTRKVVRTFPISSSSLKNVYSNIRGVNLTVTQDYGNDTLAVNPEKPKNTVKEPPATNTTSSYHTIKKGDTLYAIARKNHTTVEKLCKLNKIVETKVLQPGMKIRVN
;
A
#
# COMPACT_ATOMS: atom_id res chain seq x y z
N MET A 1 -1.60 -15.79 -1.62
CA MET A 1 -0.20 -15.40 -1.94
C MET A 1 0.31 -14.50 -0.82
N LEU A 2 1.56 -14.65 -0.44
CA LEU A 2 2.22 -13.76 0.53
C LEU A 2 3.53 -13.26 -0.10
N TYR A 3 3.70 -11.94 -0.16
CA TYR A 3 4.94 -11.29 -0.53
C TYR A 3 5.66 -10.86 0.76
N THR A 4 6.94 -11.14 0.85
CA THR A 4 7.81 -10.67 1.92
C THR A 4 8.95 -9.88 1.28
N PRO A 5 9.11 -8.58 1.60
CA PRO A 5 10.25 -7.83 1.12
C PRO A 5 11.55 -8.41 1.69
N ALA A 6 12.66 -8.14 1.02
CA ALA A 6 13.97 -8.55 1.52
C ALA A 6 14.19 -7.96 2.92
N VAL A 7 14.42 -8.83 3.90
CA VAL A 7 14.70 -8.43 5.28
C VAL A 7 16.08 -7.79 5.32
N ASN A 8 16.22 -6.70 6.07
CA ASN A 8 17.53 -6.12 6.32
C ASN A 8 18.39 -7.16 7.11
N PRO A 9 19.50 -7.64 6.55
CA PRO A 9 20.34 -8.67 7.23
C PRO A 9 20.83 -8.22 8.61
N SER A 10 20.89 -6.91 8.86
CA SER A 10 21.32 -6.34 10.15
C SER A 10 20.24 -6.41 11.24
N HIS A 11 18.98 -6.68 10.87
CA HIS A 11 17.84 -6.76 11.79
C HIS A 11 16.86 -7.86 11.35
N PRO A 12 17.28 -9.14 11.42
CA PRO A 12 16.49 -10.26 10.91
C PRO A 12 15.17 -10.48 11.66
N ASP A 13 15.10 -10.05 12.93
CA ASP A 13 13.95 -10.29 13.83
C ASP A 13 12.96 -9.12 13.90
N THR A 14 13.10 -8.12 13.01
CA THR A 14 12.19 -6.96 13.04
C THR A 14 10.82 -7.33 12.49
N SER A 15 9.78 -7.18 13.31
CA SER A 15 8.41 -7.36 12.86
C SER A 15 8.04 -6.32 11.78
N MET A 16 7.34 -6.75 10.73
CA MET A 16 7.06 -5.94 9.55
C MET A 16 5.58 -5.53 9.49
N PRO A 17 5.28 -4.37 8.90
CA PRO A 17 3.91 -4.01 8.55
C PRO A 17 3.32 -5.06 7.59
N LEU A 18 2.00 -5.27 7.66
CA LEU A 18 1.26 -6.15 6.76
C LEU A 18 0.18 -5.38 6.02
N ILE A 19 0.15 -5.49 4.70
CA ILE A 19 -0.94 -5.00 3.85
C ILE A 19 -1.73 -6.21 3.36
N ILE A 20 -3.03 -6.25 3.64
CA ILE A 20 -3.96 -7.23 3.08
C ILE A 20 -4.58 -6.62 1.83
N PHE A 21 -4.35 -7.25 0.67
CA PHE A 21 -4.93 -6.84 -0.60
C PHE A 21 -6.13 -7.71 -0.96
N LEU A 22 -7.32 -7.12 -0.98
CA LEU A 22 -8.55 -7.76 -1.40
C LEU A 22 -8.87 -7.37 -2.85
N HIS A 23 -8.74 -8.33 -3.76
CA HIS A 23 -8.93 -8.10 -5.19
C HIS A 23 -10.41 -7.99 -5.59
N GLY A 24 -10.66 -7.46 -6.79
CA GLY A 24 -11.99 -7.39 -7.42
C GLY A 24 -12.44 -8.72 -8.04
N HIS A 25 -13.67 -8.74 -8.54
CA HIS A 25 -14.30 -9.94 -9.10
C HIS A 25 -13.48 -10.61 -10.22
N SER A 26 -12.78 -9.82 -11.03
CA SER A 26 -12.00 -10.32 -12.17
C SER A 26 -10.83 -11.23 -11.81
N LEU A 27 -10.38 -11.24 -10.55
CA LEU A 27 -9.30 -12.09 -10.06
C LEU A 27 -9.81 -13.23 -9.16
N ALA A 28 -11.15 -13.37 -9.03
CA ALA A 28 -11.75 -14.46 -8.28
C ALA A 28 -11.49 -15.79 -8.99
N GLY A 29 -11.28 -16.85 -8.21
CA GLY A 29 -11.02 -18.19 -8.77
C GLY A 29 -10.23 -19.07 -7.83
N SER A 30 -9.52 -20.05 -8.41
CA SER A 30 -8.65 -21.00 -7.72
C SER A 30 -7.20 -20.95 -8.20
N ASP A 31 -6.90 -20.11 -9.18
CA ASP A 31 -5.54 -19.87 -9.68
C ASP A 31 -4.94 -18.63 -8.99
N LEU A 32 -4.03 -18.84 -8.05
CA LEU A 32 -3.38 -17.77 -7.31
C LEU A 32 -2.55 -16.80 -8.17
N ASN A 33 -2.19 -17.18 -9.41
CA ASN A 33 -1.50 -16.27 -10.31
C ASN A 33 -2.39 -15.11 -10.76
N LEU A 34 -3.71 -15.28 -10.70
CA LEU A 34 -4.64 -14.20 -11.05
C LEU A 34 -4.46 -12.97 -10.17
N VAL A 35 -4.10 -13.13 -8.88
CA VAL A 35 -3.92 -11.98 -7.97
C VAL A 35 -2.73 -11.09 -8.30
N ARG A 36 -1.91 -11.50 -9.29
CA ARG A 36 -0.77 -10.75 -9.83
C ARG A 36 -1.12 -9.88 -11.05
N ARG A 37 -2.36 -9.94 -11.56
CA ARG A 37 -2.73 -9.22 -12.79
C ARG A 37 -2.96 -7.72 -12.59
N TYR A 38 -3.30 -7.30 -11.40
CA TYR A 38 -3.35 -5.89 -10.98
C TYR A 38 -3.37 -5.79 -9.44
N GLY A 39 -3.19 -4.59 -8.91
CA GLY A 39 -3.22 -4.34 -7.48
C GLY A 39 -1.84 -4.31 -6.87
N VAL A 40 -1.75 -4.62 -5.57
CA VAL A 40 -0.51 -4.42 -4.80
C VAL A 40 0.62 -5.31 -5.29
N ILE A 41 0.35 -6.59 -5.59
CA ILE A 41 1.39 -7.52 -6.06
C ILE A 41 1.92 -7.10 -7.42
N ASP A 42 1.04 -6.80 -8.39
CA ASP A 42 1.45 -6.33 -9.71
C ASP A 42 2.20 -4.99 -9.64
N ALA A 43 1.81 -4.10 -8.73
CA ALA A 43 2.53 -2.86 -8.51
C ALA A 43 3.97 -3.10 -8.04
N ILE A 44 4.17 -4.04 -7.12
CA ILE A 44 5.51 -4.44 -6.65
C ILE A 44 6.33 -5.03 -7.80
N GLU A 45 5.74 -5.93 -8.58
CA GLU A 45 6.39 -6.55 -9.74
C GLU A 45 6.77 -5.52 -10.82
N LYS A 46 6.03 -4.43 -10.91
CA LYS A 46 6.33 -3.28 -11.77
C LYS A 46 7.26 -2.24 -11.14
N GLY A 47 7.86 -2.56 -10.01
CA GLY A 47 8.90 -1.73 -9.37
C GLY A 47 8.38 -0.70 -8.37
N CYS A 48 7.10 -0.76 -7.96
CA CYS A 48 6.64 0.05 -6.83
C CYS A 48 7.26 -0.49 -5.54
N TYR A 49 7.90 0.39 -4.79
CA TYR A 49 8.47 0.00 -3.51
C TYR A 49 7.40 -0.01 -2.41
N VAL A 50 7.18 -1.19 -1.82
CA VAL A 50 6.24 -1.40 -0.72
C VAL A 50 7.00 -2.02 0.45
N PRO A 51 7.41 -1.23 1.46
CA PRO A 51 8.17 -1.73 2.61
C PRO A 51 7.26 -2.40 3.65
N ALA A 52 6.49 -3.38 3.21
CA ALA A 52 5.54 -4.15 4.01
C ALA A 52 5.40 -5.56 3.43
N MET A 53 5.06 -6.51 4.26
CA MET A 53 4.54 -7.78 3.78
C MET A 53 3.19 -7.54 3.09
N VAL A 54 2.90 -8.30 2.03
CA VAL A 54 1.60 -8.21 1.35
C VAL A 54 0.93 -9.57 1.31
N LEU A 55 -0.21 -9.65 1.99
CA LEU A 55 -1.09 -10.81 1.95
C LEU A 55 -2.17 -10.57 0.88
N ALA A 56 -2.13 -11.34 -0.19
CA ALA A 56 -3.12 -11.33 -1.27
C ALA A 56 -3.85 -12.69 -1.31
N PRO A 57 -4.89 -12.89 -0.48
CA PRO A 57 -5.72 -14.09 -0.58
C PRO A 57 -6.51 -14.08 -1.88
N GLN A 58 -7.07 -15.22 -2.27
CA GLN A 58 -7.96 -15.30 -3.44
C GLN A 58 -9.39 -15.64 -2.98
N CYS A 59 -10.34 -14.83 -3.45
CA CYS A 59 -11.76 -15.09 -3.28
C CYS A 59 -12.19 -16.15 -4.31
N PRO A 60 -12.91 -17.21 -3.92
CA PRO A 60 -13.42 -18.19 -4.87
C PRO A 60 -14.39 -17.56 -5.87
N GLN A 61 -14.44 -18.13 -7.08
CA GLN A 61 -15.36 -17.70 -8.15
C GLN A 61 -16.81 -17.72 -7.66
N GLY A 62 -17.58 -16.68 -8.00
CA GLY A 62 -19.00 -16.59 -7.67
C GLY A 62 -19.31 -16.34 -6.19
N THR A 63 -18.29 -16.01 -5.36
CA THR A 63 -18.48 -15.67 -3.94
C THR A 63 -18.06 -14.23 -3.65
N SER A 64 -18.37 -13.78 -2.42
CA SER A 64 -17.92 -12.50 -1.87
C SER A 64 -16.82 -12.71 -0.83
N TRP A 65 -16.12 -11.65 -0.47
CA TRP A 65 -15.19 -11.65 0.65
C TRP A 65 -15.96 -11.88 1.96
N SER A 66 -15.54 -12.92 2.72
CA SER A 66 -16.06 -13.17 4.08
C SER A 66 -15.05 -12.59 5.07
N PRO A 67 -15.48 -11.67 5.96
CA PRO A 67 -14.64 -11.15 7.04
C PRO A 67 -13.97 -12.25 7.87
N GLU A 68 -14.71 -13.32 8.20
CA GLU A 68 -14.22 -14.45 9.00
C GLU A 68 -13.13 -15.24 8.28
N ARG A 69 -13.25 -15.41 6.94
CA ARG A 69 -12.21 -16.09 6.16
C ARG A 69 -10.95 -15.24 6.05
N VAL A 70 -11.10 -13.93 5.85
CA VAL A 70 -9.97 -12.99 5.84
C VAL A 70 -9.27 -13.00 7.20
N LEU A 71 -10.03 -12.97 8.30
CA LEU A 71 -9.48 -13.05 9.66
C LEU A 71 -8.67 -14.33 9.88
N LYS A 72 -9.21 -15.50 9.51
CA LYS A 72 -8.49 -16.78 9.65
C LYS A 72 -7.15 -16.79 8.92
N VAL A 73 -7.09 -16.20 7.72
CA VAL A 73 -5.84 -16.11 6.96
C VAL A 73 -4.88 -15.10 7.61
N LEU A 74 -5.38 -13.98 8.12
CA LEU A 74 -4.59 -13.01 8.89
C LEU A 74 -3.99 -13.66 10.14
N ASP A 75 -4.81 -14.37 10.93
CA ASP A 75 -4.37 -15.06 12.15
C ASP A 75 -3.29 -16.09 11.85
N TRP A 76 -3.46 -16.83 10.77
CA TRP A 76 -2.43 -17.78 10.32
C TRP A 76 -1.12 -17.08 9.96
N VAL A 77 -1.16 -15.99 9.21
CA VAL A 77 0.05 -15.22 8.85
C VAL A 77 0.72 -14.65 10.08
N GLN A 78 -0.03 -14.07 11.02
CA GLN A 78 0.52 -13.52 12.27
C GLN A 78 1.13 -14.60 13.17
N ALA A 79 0.65 -15.84 13.10
CA ALA A 79 1.21 -16.97 13.86
C ALA A 79 2.51 -17.53 13.26
N HIS A 80 2.76 -17.30 11.96
CA HIS A 80 3.89 -17.94 11.24
C HIS A 80 4.95 -16.93 10.74
N TYR A 81 4.67 -15.64 10.79
CA TYR A 81 5.55 -14.57 10.31
C TYR A 81 5.63 -13.44 11.33
N ALA A 82 6.77 -12.78 11.40
CA ALA A 82 6.98 -11.62 12.27
C ALA A 82 6.23 -10.39 11.78
N VAL A 83 4.90 -10.37 11.94
CA VAL A 83 4.02 -9.26 11.60
C VAL A 83 3.89 -8.31 12.78
N ASP A 84 4.07 -7.02 12.53
CA ASP A 84 3.74 -5.97 13.50
C ASP A 84 2.22 -5.81 13.60
N SER A 85 1.62 -6.28 14.69
CA SER A 85 0.17 -6.23 14.92
C SER A 85 -0.37 -4.80 15.05
N ASN A 86 0.48 -3.81 15.29
CA ASN A 86 0.09 -2.40 15.30
C ASN A 86 0.10 -1.76 13.90
N ARG A 87 0.60 -2.48 12.90
CA ARG A 87 0.71 -2.00 11.53
C ARG A 87 0.11 -2.99 10.52
N VAL A 88 -1.19 -3.30 10.67
CA VAL A 88 -1.96 -4.15 9.77
C VAL A 88 -2.94 -3.28 8.97
N TYR A 89 -2.80 -3.29 7.67
CA TYR A 89 -3.57 -2.45 6.74
C TYR A 89 -4.39 -3.31 5.79
N VAL A 90 -5.51 -2.75 5.32
CA VAL A 90 -6.36 -3.42 4.32
C VAL A 90 -6.61 -2.49 3.15
N VAL A 91 -6.44 -3.00 1.94
CA VAL A 91 -6.76 -2.26 0.73
C VAL A 91 -7.46 -3.16 -0.27
N GLY A 92 -8.50 -2.67 -0.90
CA GLY A 92 -9.21 -3.44 -1.91
C GLY A 92 -10.02 -2.58 -2.87
N MET A 93 -10.34 -3.17 -4.02
CA MET A 93 -11.06 -2.48 -5.08
C MET A 93 -12.28 -3.30 -5.54
N SER A 94 -13.38 -2.62 -5.90
CA SER A 94 -14.57 -3.29 -6.43
C SER A 94 -15.14 -4.27 -5.40
N LEU A 95 -15.27 -5.55 -5.74
CA LEU A 95 -15.59 -6.62 -4.78
C LEU A 95 -14.66 -6.57 -3.56
N GLY A 96 -13.38 -6.28 -3.76
CA GLY A 96 -12.41 -6.09 -2.68
C GLY A 96 -12.62 -4.79 -1.88
N GLY A 97 -13.18 -3.76 -2.50
CA GLY A 97 -13.59 -2.52 -1.83
C GLY A 97 -14.73 -2.77 -0.83
N TYR A 98 -15.72 -3.58 -1.24
CA TYR A 98 -16.76 -4.09 -0.34
C TYR A 98 -16.15 -4.95 0.77
N GLY A 99 -15.30 -5.93 0.39
CA GLY A 99 -14.60 -6.78 1.36
C GLY A 99 -13.77 -5.99 2.36
N THR A 100 -13.14 -4.89 1.94
CA THR A 100 -12.40 -3.99 2.82
C THR A 100 -13.31 -3.36 3.85
N MET A 101 -14.43 -2.75 3.43
CA MET A 101 -15.36 -2.10 4.36
C MET A 101 -16.00 -3.11 5.31
N ASP A 102 -16.39 -4.29 4.80
CA ASP A 102 -17.03 -5.33 5.62
C ASP A 102 -16.04 -5.95 6.62
N PHE A 103 -14.80 -6.21 6.21
CA PHE A 103 -13.78 -6.75 7.10
C PHE A 103 -13.41 -5.75 8.20
N VAL A 104 -13.13 -4.49 7.83
CA VAL A 104 -12.77 -3.44 8.78
C VAL A 104 -13.91 -3.12 9.73
N GLY A 105 -15.14 -3.07 9.22
CA GLY A 105 -16.33 -2.82 10.06
C GLY A 105 -16.69 -3.99 10.98
N THR A 106 -16.28 -5.22 10.64
CA THR A 106 -16.49 -6.39 11.50
C THR A 106 -15.39 -6.53 12.56
N TYR A 107 -14.14 -6.22 12.21
CA TYR A 107 -12.95 -6.38 13.06
C TYR A 107 -12.10 -5.10 13.11
N PRO A 108 -12.66 -3.96 13.57
CA PRO A 108 -11.94 -2.67 13.55
C PRO A 108 -10.68 -2.68 14.41
N GLU A 109 -10.63 -3.49 15.46
CA GLU A 109 -9.48 -3.65 16.35
C GLU A 109 -8.29 -4.35 15.69
N ARG A 110 -8.53 -5.10 14.60
CA ARG A 110 -7.50 -5.84 13.88
C ARG A 110 -6.79 -4.98 12.82
N VAL A 111 -7.35 -3.82 12.47
CA VAL A 111 -6.91 -2.99 11.35
C VAL A 111 -6.39 -1.65 11.82
N THR A 112 -5.26 -1.24 11.28
CA THR A 112 -4.61 0.05 11.60
C THR A 112 -5.14 1.19 10.72
N ALA A 113 -5.20 0.98 9.42
CA ALA A 113 -5.83 1.87 8.45
C ALA A 113 -6.29 1.07 7.23
N ALA A 114 -7.22 1.61 6.46
CA ALA A 114 -7.72 0.92 5.27
C ALA A 114 -8.03 1.88 4.11
N ALA A 115 -7.94 1.36 2.88
CA ALA A 115 -8.34 2.08 1.68
C ALA A 115 -9.33 1.24 0.87
N ALA A 116 -10.56 1.76 0.70
CA ALA A 116 -11.62 1.12 -0.06
C ALA A 116 -11.82 1.85 -1.39
N ILE A 117 -11.57 1.16 -2.50
CA ILE A 117 -11.58 1.74 -3.85
C ILE A 117 -12.77 1.18 -4.61
N CYS A 118 -13.62 2.06 -5.14
CA CYS A 118 -14.81 1.71 -5.95
C CYS A 118 -15.68 0.63 -5.29
N GLY A 119 -15.96 0.76 -4.00
CA GLY A 119 -16.72 -0.23 -3.23
C GLY A 119 -17.92 0.39 -2.49
N GLY A 120 -18.58 -0.44 -1.74
CA GLY A 120 -19.62 -0.13 -0.77
C GLY A 120 -19.44 -1.03 0.44
N GLY A 121 -20.52 -1.26 1.21
CA GLY A 121 -20.45 -2.10 2.39
C GLY A 121 -21.80 -2.21 3.11
N ASN A 122 -21.78 -2.91 4.22
CA ASN A 122 -22.93 -3.04 5.09
C ASN A 122 -23.05 -1.81 6.00
N LYS A 123 -24.09 -0.98 5.80
CA LYS A 123 -24.35 0.22 6.61
C LYS A 123 -24.43 -0.04 8.12
N LYS A 124 -24.81 -1.25 8.54
CA LYS A 124 -24.85 -1.61 9.97
C LYS A 124 -23.47 -1.58 10.62
N LEU A 125 -22.40 -1.66 9.82
CA LEU A 125 -21.02 -1.61 10.26
C LEU A 125 -20.42 -0.19 10.24
N ALA A 126 -21.17 0.82 9.82
CA ALA A 126 -20.65 2.17 9.59
C ALA A 126 -20.00 2.79 10.83
N CYS A 127 -20.59 2.60 12.01
CA CYS A 127 -20.03 3.14 13.25
C CYS A 127 -18.72 2.44 13.65
N ASN A 128 -18.59 1.16 13.37
CA ASN A 128 -17.34 0.44 13.58
C ASN A 128 -16.25 0.92 12.59
N LEU A 129 -16.62 1.13 11.32
CA LEU A 129 -15.72 1.73 10.31
C LEU A 129 -15.16 3.07 10.76
N SER A 130 -15.96 3.88 11.46
CA SER A 130 -15.53 5.20 11.97
C SER A 130 -14.45 5.11 13.07
N GLN A 131 -14.13 3.92 13.56
CA GLN A 131 -13.04 3.71 14.52
C GLN A 131 -11.66 3.58 13.86
N VAL A 132 -11.61 3.37 12.54
CA VAL A 132 -10.39 3.09 11.78
C VAL A 132 -10.13 4.21 10.77
N PRO A 133 -8.90 4.72 10.62
CA PRO A 133 -8.53 5.59 9.51
C PRO A 133 -8.89 4.93 8.18
N LEU A 134 -9.86 5.50 7.47
CA LEU A 134 -10.40 4.95 6.23
C LEU A 134 -10.32 5.97 5.10
N TRP A 135 -9.71 5.55 3.99
CA TRP A 135 -9.72 6.31 2.75
C TRP A 135 -10.63 5.64 1.73
N VAL A 136 -11.75 6.28 1.44
CA VAL A 136 -12.69 5.86 0.39
C VAL A 136 -12.35 6.62 -0.88
N MET A 137 -12.20 5.91 -2.00
CA MET A 137 -11.88 6.47 -3.31
C MET A 137 -12.86 5.96 -4.36
N HIS A 138 -13.43 6.86 -5.20
CA HIS A 138 -14.39 6.46 -6.21
C HIS A 138 -14.39 7.39 -7.43
N GLY A 139 -14.51 6.80 -8.63
CA GLY A 139 -14.64 7.53 -9.87
C GLY A 139 -16.10 7.95 -10.12
N THR A 140 -16.33 9.18 -10.58
CA THR A 140 -17.70 9.66 -10.80
C THR A 140 -18.36 9.08 -12.06
N ALA A 141 -17.56 8.51 -12.97
CA ALA A 141 -18.05 7.84 -14.19
C ALA A 141 -18.07 6.31 -14.07
N ASP A 142 -17.91 5.76 -12.86
CA ASP A 142 -17.97 4.33 -12.61
C ASP A 142 -19.38 3.78 -12.90
N ARG A 143 -19.44 2.88 -13.90
CA ARG A 143 -20.69 2.22 -14.32
C ARG A 143 -20.79 0.79 -13.81
N ALA A 144 -19.70 0.20 -13.32
CA ALA A 144 -19.69 -1.16 -12.77
C ALA A 144 -20.16 -1.17 -11.32
N VAL A 145 -19.64 -0.24 -10.51
CA VAL A 145 -20.10 0.05 -9.15
C VAL A 145 -20.42 1.53 -9.09
N PRO A 146 -21.71 1.90 -9.06
CA PRO A 146 -22.08 3.31 -8.98
C PRO A 146 -21.50 3.99 -7.74
N ILE A 147 -20.99 5.22 -7.89
CA ILE A 147 -20.41 5.98 -6.77
C ILE A 147 -21.35 6.14 -5.58
N SER A 148 -22.67 6.02 -5.82
CA SER A 148 -23.69 6.02 -4.76
C SER A 148 -23.45 4.95 -3.69
N GLU A 149 -22.78 3.83 -4.02
CA GLU A 149 -22.46 2.78 -3.04
C GLU A 149 -21.46 3.30 -1.99
N SER A 150 -20.39 3.98 -2.42
CA SER A 150 -19.48 4.65 -1.49
C SER A 150 -20.14 5.83 -0.76
N ILE A 151 -20.96 6.62 -1.43
CA ILE A 151 -21.68 7.76 -0.82
C ILE A 151 -22.55 7.27 0.33
N LYS A 152 -23.34 6.21 0.12
CA LYS A 152 -24.20 5.62 1.14
C LYS A 152 -23.41 5.19 2.41
N MET A 153 -22.19 4.69 2.23
CA MET A 153 -21.35 4.30 3.37
C MET A 153 -20.77 5.51 4.09
N VAL A 154 -20.27 6.49 3.34
CA VAL A 154 -19.73 7.75 3.89
C VAL A 154 -20.80 8.51 4.68
N GLU A 155 -22.05 8.59 4.15
CA GLU A 155 -23.18 9.21 4.85
C GLU A 155 -23.55 8.44 6.12
N ALA A 156 -23.57 7.10 6.07
CA ALA A 156 -23.83 6.26 7.24
C ALA A 156 -22.73 6.43 8.32
N MET A 157 -21.47 6.56 7.91
CA MET A 157 -20.37 6.85 8.84
C MET A 157 -20.50 8.26 9.44
N ALA A 158 -20.87 9.25 8.63
CA ALA A 158 -21.10 10.61 9.12
C ALA A 158 -22.23 10.67 10.15
N ALA A 159 -23.28 9.87 9.98
CA ALA A 159 -24.36 9.75 10.95
C ALA A 159 -23.93 9.16 12.30
N CYS A 160 -22.77 8.49 12.38
CA CYS A 160 -22.17 8.02 13.64
C CYS A 160 -21.43 9.11 14.43
N GLY A 161 -21.30 10.32 13.85
CA GLY A 161 -20.80 11.55 14.51
C GLY A 161 -19.36 11.90 14.20
N ASP A 162 -18.37 11.01 14.41
CA ASP A 162 -16.94 11.32 14.19
C ASP A 162 -16.47 10.92 12.78
N THR A 163 -16.14 11.90 11.96
CA THR A 163 -15.54 11.71 10.63
C THR A 163 -14.07 12.08 10.57
N SER A 164 -13.41 12.31 11.71
CA SER A 164 -11.99 12.69 11.77
C SER A 164 -11.05 11.61 11.20
N ARG A 165 -11.56 10.35 11.10
CA ARG A 165 -10.86 9.18 10.55
C ARG A 165 -11.25 8.84 9.12
N LEU A 166 -12.03 9.69 8.44
CA LEU A 166 -12.52 9.44 7.10
C LEU A 166 -11.94 10.42 6.08
N ILE A 167 -11.46 9.89 4.96
CA ILE A 167 -11.21 10.63 3.73
C ILE A 167 -12.11 10.05 2.65
N PHE A 168 -12.83 10.90 1.94
CA PHE A 168 -13.55 10.51 0.74
C PHE A 168 -13.07 11.32 -0.46
N THR A 169 -12.38 10.66 -1.40
CA THR A 169 -11.89 11.27 -2.63
C THR A 169 -12.74 10.82 -3.82
N LYS A 170 -13.38 11.77 -4.47
CA LYS A 170 -14.12 11.57 -5.73
C LYS A 170 -13.21 11.96 -6.89
N TYR A 171 -13.09 11.09 -7.89
CA TYR A 171 -12.27 11.33 -9.08
C TYR A 171 -13.20 11.67 -10.26
N PRO A 172 -13.30 12.95 -10.66
CA PRO A 172 -14.20 13.38 -11.74
C PRO A 172 -13.82 12.72 -13.07
N GLY A 173 -14.81 12.08 -13.71
CA GLY A 173 -14.66 11.46 -15.03
C GLY A 173 -13.90 10.13 -15.06
N PHE A 174 -13.42 9.65 -13.93
CA PHE A 174 -12.76 8.33 -13.85
C PHE A 174 -13.80 7.21 -13.84
N ASP A 175 -13.56 6.18 -14.63
CA ASP A 175 -14.37 4.96 -14.63
C ASP A 175 -13.84 3.93 -13.62
N HIS A 176 -14.48 2.72 -13.63
CA HIS A 176 -14.11 1.65 -12.73
C HIS A 176 -12.66 1.19 -12.89
N GLY A 177 -12.23 0.99 -14.13
CA GLY A 177 -10.88 0.50 -14.46
C GLY A 177 -9.79 1.52 -14.16
N ASP A 178 -10.09 2.81 -14.32
CA ASP A 178 -9.14 3.89 -14.05
C ASP A 178 -8.67 3.90 -12.61
N LEU A 179 -9.52 3.51 -11.66
CA LEU A 179 -9.19 3.54 -10.24
C LEU A 179 -8.21 2.42 -9.82
N ALA A 180 -8.00 1.39 -10.65
CA ALA A 180 -6.92 0.42 -10.42
C ALA A 180 -5.54 1.09 -10.40
N ARG A 181 -5.40 2.25 -11.04
CA ARG A 181 -4.17 3.06 -11.06
C ARG A 181 -3.72 3.54 -9.66
N VAL A 182 -4.63 3.58 -8.69
CA VAL A 182 -4.32 3.94 -7.30
C VAL A 182 -3.24 3.03 -6.72
N PHE A 183 -3.26 1.73 -7.04
CA PHE A 183 -2.29 0.76 -6.55
C PHE A 183 -0.85 1.03 -7.01
N TYR A 184 -0.66 1.80 -8.07
CA TYR A 184 0.66 2.12 -8.62
C TYR A 184 1.16 3.50 -8.16
N THR A 185 0.46 4.12 -7.20
CA THR A 185 0.89 5.39 -6.61
C THR A 185 1.63 5.13 -5.28
N GLU A 186 2.80 5.73 -5.13
CA GLU A 186 3.55 5.70 -3.88
C GLU A 186 2.73 6.24 -2.71
N ASN A 187 1.93 7.28 -2.96
CA ASN A 187 1.14 7.96 -1.92
C ASN A 187 0.10 7.05 -1.25
N LEU A 188 -0.40 6.00 -1.92
CA LEU A 188 -1.27 5.01 -1.27
C LEU A 188 -0.53 4.31 -0.13
N TYR A 189 0.68 3.83 -0.39
CA TYR A 189 1.46 3.08 0.59
C TYR A 189 2.01 3.99 1.69
N LEU A 190 2.48 5.18 1.33
CA LEU A 190 2.90 6.19 2.31
C LEU A 190 1.76 6.56 3.25
N TRP A 191 0.54 6.72 2.71
CA TRP A 191 -0.63 6.99 3.51
C TRP A 191 -0.95 5.83 4.46
N LEU A 192 -1.03 4.59 3.97
CA LEU A 192 -1.28 3.42 4.81
C LEU A 192 -0.24 3.35 5.94
N LEU A 193 1.05 3.37 5.58
CA LEU A 193 2.17 3.17 6.50
C LEU A 193 2.42 4.35 7.46
N SER A 194 1.77 5.50 7.22
CA SER A 194 1.82 6.65 8.15
C SER A 194 0.92 6.51 9.38
N HIS A 195 0.12 5.45 9.43
CA HIS A 195 -0.77 5.16 10.56
C HIS A 195 -0.20 4.03 11.42
N ASP A 196 -0.39 4.14 12.74
CA ASP A 196 0.00 3.15 13.73
C ASP A 196 -1.10 3.06 14.80
N LYS A 197 -1.41 1.86 15.31
CA LYS A 197 -2.39 1.70 16.41
C LYS A 197 -1.91 2.30 17.72
N CYS A 198 -0.61 2.50 17.89
CA CYS A 198 -0.06 3.21 19.04
C CYS A 198 -0.44 4.71 19.05
N ASP A 199 -0.82 5.28 17.89
CA ASP A 199 -1.48 6.59 17.86
C ASP A 199 -2.93 6.46 18.32
N THR A 200 -3.19 6.79 19.58
CA THR A 200 -4.53 6.69 20.18
C THR A 200 -5.55 7.64 19.56
N THR A 201 -5.11 8.71 18.88
CA THR A 201 -6.02 9.63 18.20
C THR A 201 -6.60 9.01 16.93
N ARG A 202 -5.83 8.16 16.26
CA ARG A 202 -6.18 7.48 15.02
C ARG A 202 -6.79 8.40 13.95
N LYS A 203 -6.41 9.67 13.95
CA LYS A 203 -6.88 10.63 12.93
C LYS A 203 -6.20 10.35 11.59
N VAL A 204 -6.95 10.57 10.50
CA VAL A 204 -6.37 10.39 9.16
C VAL A 204 -5.26 11.40 8.88
N VAL A 205 -4.17 10.91 8.31
CA VAL A 205 -3.10 11.73 7.75
C VAL A 205 -3.55 12.25 6.38
N ARG A 206 -3.38 13.55 6.10
CA ARG A 206 -3.83 14.19 4.84
C ARG A 206 -2.67 14.70 3.98
N THR A 207 -1.44 14.27 4.27
CA THR A 207 -0.21 14.76 3.60
C THR A 207 0.13 14.03 2.31
N PHE A 208 -0.56 12.94 1.98
CA PHE A 208 -0.28 12.11 0.81
C PHE A 208 -1.45 12.11 -0.20
N PRO A 209 -1.79 13.27 -0.82
CA PRO A 209 -2.91 13.32 -1.75
C PRO A 209 -2.59 12.52 -3.03
N ILE A 210 -3.59 11.82 -3.54
CA ILE A 210 -3.56 11.20 -4.87
C ILE A 210 -4.44 12.05 -5.78
N SER A 211 -3.84 12.79 -6.70
CA SER A 211 -4.57 13.67 -7.62
C SER A 211 -5.01 12.95 -8.88
N SER A 212 -6.02 13.47 -9.57
CA SER A 212 -6.45 12.95 -10.89
C SER A 212 -5.31 12.99 -11.90
N SER A 213 -4.45 14.01 -11.87
CA SER A 213 -3.30 14.11 -12.76
C SER A 213 -2.24 13.06 -12.46
N SER A 214 -1.95 12.76 -11.17
CA SER A 214 -1.02 11.70 -10.80
C SER A 214 -1.52 10.33 -11.24
N LEU A 215 -2.83 10.05 -11.13
CA LEU A 215 -3.41 8.79 -11.61
C LEU A 215 -3.33 8.65 -13.13
N LYS A 216 -3.62 9.72 -13.90
CA LYS A 216 -3.52 9.65 -15.37
C LYS A 216 -2.11 9.31 -15.85
N ASN A 217 -1.09 9.76 -15.14
CA ASN A 217 0.32 9.64 -15.54
C ASN A 217 1.06 8.49 -14.82
N VAL A 218 0.40 7.74 -13.95
CA VAL A 218 1.07 6.76 -13.08
C VAL A 218 1.85 5.70 -13.86
N TYR A 219 1.31 5.21 -14.96
CA TYR A 219 2.00 4.21 -15.80
C TYR A 219 3.20 4.77 -16.57
N SER A 220 3.24 6.07 -16.86
CA SER A 220 4.41 6.71 -17.46
C SER A 220 5.61 6.72 -16.52
N ASN A 221 5.37 6.84 -15.23
CA ASN A 221 6.40 6.80 -14.20
C ASN A 221 6.96 5.38 -13.98
N ILE A 222 6.16 4.35 -14.25
CA ILE A 222 6.53 2.94 -14.10
C ILE A 222 7.26 2.42 -15.35
N ARG A 223 6.89 2.90 -16.56
CA ARG A 223 7.50 2.49 -17.83
C ARG A 223 8.99 2.83 -18.00
N GLY A 224 9.56 3.66 -17.15
CA GLY A 224 10.99 3.98 -17.13
C GLY A 224 11.87 2.90 -16.49
N VAL A 225 11.29 1.88 -15.89
CA VAL A 225 12.01 0.69 -15.41
C VAL A 225 11.93 -0.36 -16.51
N ASN A 226 13.06 -0.67 -17.16
CA ASN A 226 13.17 -1.78 -18.13
C ASN A 226 12.85 -3.10 -17.40
N LEU A 227 11.58 -3.47 -17.39
CA LEU A 227 11.12 -4.78 -16.95
C LEU A 227 11.33 -5.75 -18.12
N THR A 228 12.47 -6.39 -18.16
CA THR A 228 12.61 -7.67 -18.86
C THR A 228 11.81 -8.70 -18.07
N VAL A 229 10.51 -8.79 -18.39
CA VAL A 229 9.69 -9.90 -17.93
C VAL A 229 10.09 -11.12 -18.75
N THR A 230 11.00 -11.92 -18.23
CA THR A 230 11.10 -13.30 -18.66
C THR A 230 9.87 -14.03 -18.14
N GLN A 231 8.89 -14.26 -19.03
CA GLN A 231 7.81 -15.21 -18.78
C GLN A 231 8.41 -16.60 -18.75
N ASP A 232 8.63 -17.13 -17.56
CA ASP A 232 8.88 -18.54 -17.38
C ASP A 232 7.76 -19.11 -16.50
N TYR A 233 6.77 -19.73 -17.15
CA TYR A 233 5.71 -20.47 -16.48
C TYR A 233 6.19 -21.90 -16.26
N GLY A 234 7.13 -22.08 -15.32
CA GLY A 234 7.53 -23.39 -14.83
C GLY A 234 6.70 -23.74 -13.57
N ASN A 235 6.02 -24.87 -13.62
CA ASN A 235 5.52 -25.55 -12.44
C ASN A 235 6.70 -25.77 -11.50
N ASP A 236 6.69 -25.13 -10.31
CA ASP A 236 7.29 -25.78 -9.17
C ASP A 236 6.88 -25.13 -7.85
N THR A 237 6.72 -26.00 -6.90
CA THR A 237 6.49 -25.87 -5.49
C THR A 237 7.44 -24.87 -4.82
N LEU A 238 6.86 -24.00 -4.02
CA LEU A 238 7.46 -22.95 -3.19
C LEU A 238 8.74 -23.36 -2.47
N ALA A 239 9.87 -23.02 -3.04
CA ALA A 239 11.11 -22.76 -2.34
C ALA A 239 11.77 -21.56 -3.02
N VAL A 240 11.47 -20.36 -2.53
CA VAL A 240 12.17 -19.16 -2.99
C VAL A 240 13.51 -19.12 -2.29
N ASN A 241 14.50 -19.68 -2.97
CA ASN A 241 15.90 -19.46 -2.63
C ASN A 241 16.39 -18.27 -3.49
N PRO A 242 16.73 -17.12 -2.93
CA PRO A 242 17.25 -16.02 -3.74
C PRO A 242 18.70 -16.32 -4.09
N GLU A 243 18.93 -16.92 -5.26
CA GLU A 243 20.26 -16.86 -5.85
C GLU A 243 20.59 -15.41 -6.23
N LYS A 244 21.67 -14.91 -5.66
CA LYS A 244 22.29 -13.64 -5.98
C LYS A 244 22.63 -13.57 -7.48
N PRO A 245 22.29 -12.50 -8.18
CA PRO A 245 22.95 -12.20 -9.44
C PRO A 245 24.41 -11.86 -9.14
N LYS A 246 25.33 -12.67 -9.63
CA LYS A 246 26.74 -12.31 -9.75
C LYS A 246 26.87 -11.21 -10.79
N ASN A 247 26.81 -9.96 -10.37
CA ASN A 247 27.34 -8.86 -11.16
C ASN A 247 28.63 -8.40 -10.50
N THR A 248 29.72 -8.87 -11.04
CA THR A 248 31.05 -8.27 -10.88
C THR A 248 31.02 -6.90 -11.57
N VAL A 249 30.64 -5.88 -10.83
CA VAL A 249 30.91 -4.50 -11.22
C VAL A 249 32.26 -4.15 -10.62
N LYS A 250 33.27 -3.97 -11.48
CA LYS A 250 34.54 -3.35 -11.13
C LYS A 250 34.24 -1.99 -10.50
N GLU A 251 34.74 -1.78 -9.29
CA GLU A 251 34.79 -0.46 -8.65
C GLU A 251 35.47 0.54 -9.57
N PRO A 252 34.84 1.68 -9.88
CA PRO A 252 35.58 2.79 -10.47
C PRO A 252 36.43 3.44 -9.38
N PRO A 253 37.60 4.04 -9.76
CA PRO A 253 38.52 4.61 -8.79
C PRO A 253 37.90 5.77 -8.03
N ALA A 254 38.29 5.91 -6.76
CA ALA A 254 37.86 6.94 -5.84
C ALA A 254 38.04 8.35 -6.45
N THR A 255 36.95 8.99 -6.80
CA THR A 255 36.94 10.41 -7.15
C THR A 255 36.54 11.22 -5.93
N ASN A 256 37.25 12.28 -5.66
CA ASN A 256 37.00 13.31 -4.65
C ASN A 256 35.54 13.78 -4.74
N THR A 257 34.66 13.29 -3.87
CA THR A 257 33.26 13.66 -3.87
C THR A 257 33.04 14.89 -3.01
N THR A 258 32.82 16.03 -3.63
CA THR A 258 32.20 17.20 -3.02
C THR A 258 30.85 16.77 -2.45
N SER A 259 30.66 16.92 -1.13
CA SER A 259 29.39 16.58 -0.44
C SER A 259 28.26 17.41 -1.01
N SER A 260 27.22 16.78 -1.54
CA SER A 260 26.01 17.46 -2.02
C SER A 260 24.90 17.40 -0.97
N TYR A 261 24.10 18.48 -0.90
CA TYR A 261 23.03 18.64 0.08
C TYR A 261 21.70 18.91 -0.61
N HIS A 262 20.64 18.31 -0.09
CA HIS A 262 19.26 18.62 -0.45
C HIS A 262 18.63 19.48 0.65
N THR A 263 18.01 20.60 0.27
CA THR A 263 17.23 21.42 1.19
C THR A 263 15.79 20.92 1.20
N ILE A 264 15.30 20.49 2.36
CA ILE A 264 13.96 19.95 2.54
C ILE A 264 12.91 20.99 2.17
N LYS A 265 11.97 20.61 1.32
CA LYS A 265 10.76 21.38 0.98
C LYS A 265 9.54 20.75 1.65
N LYS A 266 8.45 21.52 1.75
CA LYS A 266 7.18 20.98 2.25
C LYS A 266 6.73 19.81 1.35
N GLY A 267 6.50 18.65 1.99
CA GLY A 267 6.12 17.40 1.30
C GLY A 267 7.28 16.48 0.92
N ASP A 268 8.54 16.88 1.15
CA ASP A 268 9.69 15.98 0.97
C ASP A 268 9.68 14.84 1.98
N THR A 269 10.02 13.63 1.51
CA THR A 269 10.26 12.46 2.34
C THR A 269 11.69 11.97 2.15
N LEU A 270 12.26 11.29 3.14
CA LEU A 270 13.59 10.67 3.01
C LEU A 270 13.65 9.75 1.80
N TYR A 271 12.55 9.05 1.51
CA TYR A 271 12.45 8.17 0.36
C TYR A 271 12.50 8.92 -0.98
N ALA A 272 11.70 9.98 -1.14
CA ALA A 272 11.69 10.80 -2.36
C ALA A 272 13.07 11.43 -2.61
N ILE A 273 13.74 11.88 -1.55
CA ILE A 273 15.08 12.46 -1.61
C ILE A 273 16.13 11.40 -1.97
N ALA A 274 16.04 10.20 -1.36
CA ALA A 274 16.91 9.07 -1.68
C ALA A 274 16.82 8.70 -3.16
N ARG A 275 15.60 8.53 -3.66
CA ARG A 275 15.33 8.20 -5.06
C ARG A 275 15.87 9.26 -6.01
N LYS A 276 15.60 10.54 -5.74
CA LYS A 276 16.07 11.66 -6.58
C LYS A 276 17.59 11.72 -6.68
N ASN A 277 18.28 11.27 -5.63
CA ASN A 277 19.74 11.31 -5.54
C ASN A 277 20.40 9.94 -5.75
N HIS A 278 19.68 8.96 -6.32
CA HIS A 278 20.18 7.62 -6.63
C HIS A 278 20.84 6.93 -5.43
N THR A 279 20.25 7.10 -4.23
CA THR A 279 20.75 6.54 -2.97
C THR A 279 19.62 5.82 -2.22
N THR A 280 19.90 5.27 -1.05
CA THR A 280 18.90 4.61 -0.21
C THR A 280 18.58 5.47 1.02
N VAL A 281 17.37 5.28 1.59
CA VAL A 281 16.97 5.95 2.84
C VAL A 281 17.96 5.63 3.95
N GLU A 282 18.39 4.36 4.06
CA GLU A 282 19.39 3.93 5.03
C GLU A 282 20.71 4.72 4.90
N LYS A 283 21.20 4.89 3.66
CA LYS A 283 22.42 5.65 3.41
C LYS A 283 22.24 7.13 3.76
N LEU A 284 21.08 7.74 3.43
CA LEU A 284 20.75 9.09 3.86
C LEU A 284 20.73 9.21 5.38
N CYS A 285 20.09 8.26 6.07
CA CYS A 285 20.03 8.24 7.53
C CYS A 285 21.42 8.15 8.15
N LYS A 286 22.29 7.27 7.66
CA LYS A 286 23.68 7.15 8.10
C LYS A 286 24.48 8.42 7.85
N LEU A 287 24.41 9.00 6.64
CA LEU A 287 25.12 10.21 6.26
C LEU A 287 24.74 11.40 7.13
N ASN A 288 23.50 11.47 7.60
CA ASN A 288 22.97 12.61 8.35
C ASN A 288 22.79 12.32 9.84
N LYS A 289 23.14 11.13 10.31
CA LYS A 289 22.95 10.68 11.71
C LYS A 289 21.51 10.88 12.19
N ILE A 290 20.55 10.55 11.35
CA ILE A 290 19.11 10.62 11.64
C ILE A 290 18.50 9.21 11.52
N VAL A 291 17.38 9.01 12.20
CA VAL A 291 16.57 7.79 12.09
C VAL A 291 15.53 7.96 10.97
N GLU A 292 15.09 6.85 10.38
CA GLU A 292 14.13 6.84 9.27
C GLU A 292 12.80 7.52 9.64
N THR A 293 12.40 7.43 10.90
CA THR A 293 11.20 8.07 11.46
C THR A 293 11.36 9.57 11.73
N LYS A 294 12.54 10.15 11.43
CA LYS A 294 12.77 11.58 11.65
C LYS A 294 11.82 12.43 10.83
N VAL A 295 11.03 13.26 11.50
CA VAL A 295 10.20 14.26 10.83
C VAL A 295 11.12 15.30 10.15
N LEU A 296 11.01 15.40 8.84
CA LEU A 296 11.73 16.39 8.05
C LEU A 296 11.00 17.72 8.09
N GLN A 297 11.70 18.77 8.47
CA GLN A 297 11.13 20.11 8.47
C GLN A 297 11.62 20.91 7.26
N PRO A 298 10.74 21.67 6.59
CA PRO A 298 11.15 22.57 5.51
C PRO A 298 12.32 23.47 5.93
N GLY A 299 13.31 23.61 5.07
CA GLY A 299 14.55 24.36 5.33
C GLY A 299 15.69 23.52 5.90
N MET A 300 15.46 22.33 6.44
CA MET A 300 16.55 21.42 6.82
C MET A 300 17.40 21.09 5.60
N LYS A 301 18.72 20.98 5.78
CA LYS A 301 19.65 20.46 4.78
C LYS A 301 20.06 19.04 5.16
N ILE A 302 19.89 18.11 4.25
CA ILE A 302 20.39 16.75 4.40
C ILE A 302 21.43 16.44 3.33
N ARG A 303 22.50 15.79 3.74
CA ARG A 303 23.54 15.31 2.86
C ARG A 303 23.05 14.13 2.05
N VAL A 304 23.28 14.13 0.74
CA VAL A 304 22.73 13.12 -0.19
C VAL A 304 23.80 12.23 -0.85
N ASN A 305 25.09 12.53 -0.68
CA ASN A 305 26.22 11.71 -1.12
C ASN A 305 27.42 11.78 -0.18
#